data_928a76d0d0ec02645b5050e79854804d
#
_entry.id   928a76d0d0ec02645b5050e79854804d
#
_cell.length_a   1.000
_cell.length_b   1.000
_cell.length_c   1.000
_cell.angle_alpha   90.00
_cell.angle_beta   90.00
_cell.angle_gamma   90.00
#
_symmetry.space_group_name_H-M   'P 1'
#
loop_
_entity.id
_entity.type
_entity.pdbx_description
1 polymer ?
#
loop_
_entity_poly.entity_id
_entity_poly.type
_entity_poly.pdbx_seq_one_letter_code
_entity_poly.pdbx_strand_id
1 'polypeptide(L)'
;LTLASSAFAFADDDARRAILELRETVKQMQSDIDTVRSGQLQLANEITSLREQNRQLTGRVEELTNQLAVEKRNSRTLYESVDKRLGVFEPQMVVIDGQSVQVQADEKNAYEAAVQLLQDGKFLDAEKAFKEFSTRWDKSPYRPDAIFWWGTSAFAAEHYKTAISTQNQLLREYPKSSRAPDAMMLVASSQA
;
A
#
# COMPACT_ATOMS: atom_id res chain seq x y z
N LEU A 1 108.54 3.25 -39.53
CA LEU A 1 107.23 3.74 -40.12
C LEU A 1 106.07 2.70 -40.04
N THR A 2 106.19 1.57 -39.32
CA THR A 2 105.20 0.45 -39.26
C THR A 2 104.36 0.39 -37.99
N LEU A 3 104.57 1.21 -36.97
CA LEU A 3 103.79 1.18 -35.70
C LEU A 3 102.47 2.09 -35.70
N ALA A 4 102.38 3.01 -36.63
CA ALA A 4 101.23 3.88 -36.71
C ALA A 4 99.98 3.24 -37.43
N SER A 5 100.24 2.26 -38.33
CA SER A 5 99.18 1.57 -39.08
C SER A 5 98.30 0.61 -38.20
N SER A 6 98.92 -0.02 -37.20
CA SER A 6 98.17 -0.97 -36.33
C SER A 6 97.26 -0.28 -35.31
N ALA A 7 97.62 0.91 -34.82
CA ALA A 7 96.78 1.68 -33.89
C ALA A 7 95.49 2.19 -34.54
N PHE A 8 95.51 2.55 -35.80
CA PHE A 8 94.31 2.94 -36.55
C PHE A 8 93.37 1.76 -36.86
N ALA A 9 93.92 0.58 -37.13
CA ALA A 9 93.17 -0.64 -37.39
C ALA A 9 92.36 -1.09 -36.13
N PHE A 10 93.01 -1.08 -34.95
CA PHE A 10 92.35 -1.42 -33.68
C PHE A 10 91.26 -0.40 -33.31
N ALA A 11 91.52 0.91 -33.53
CA ALA A 11 90.48 1.95 -33.27
C ALA A 11 89.28 1.81 -34.22
N ASP A 12 89.48 1.36 -35.46
CA ASP A 12 88.40 1.15 -36.44
C ASP A 12 87.58 -0.09 -36.08
N ASP A 13 88.15 -1.17 -35.54
CA ASP A 13 87.47 -2.37 -35.09
C ASP A 13 86.65 -2.12 -33.80
N ASP A 14 87.16 -1.34 -32.87
CA ASP A 14 86.43 -0.95 -31.66
C ASP A 14 85.24 0.00 -32.01
N ALA A 15 85.47 0.95 -32.94
CA ALA A 15 84.39 1.80 -33.43
C ALA A 15 83.30 1.01 -34.16
N ARG A 16 83.62 0.02 -34.97
CA ARG A 16 82.69 -0.89 -35.63
C ARG A 16 81.91 -1.74 -34.60
N ARG A 17 82.50 -2.25 -33.55
CA ARG A 17 81.81 -2.96 -32.48
C ARG A 17 80.81 -2.06 -31.74
N ALA A 18 81.23 -0.88 -31.36
CA ALA A 18 80.33 0.12 -30.74
C ALA A 18 79.19 0.50 -31.65
N ILE A 19 79.34 0.62 -32.97
CA ILE A 19 78.24 0.88 -33.93
C ILE A 19 77.30 -0.33 -33.98
N LEU A 20 77.76 -1.55 -33.96
CA LEU A 20 76.95 -2.76 -33.95
C LEU A 20 76.10 -2.87 -32.65
N GLU A 21 76.75 -2.62 -31.51
CA GLU A 21 75.99 -2.56 -30.20
C GLU A 21 74.98 -1.47 -30.15
N LEU A 22 75.33 -0.29 -30.70
CA LEU A 22 74.38 0.82 -30.78
C LEU A 22 73.20 0.50 -31.71
N ARG A 23 73.42 -0.13 -32.85
CA ARG A 23 72.34 -0.60 -33.76
C ARG A 23 71.45 -1.62 -33.11
N GLU A 24 71.99 -2.59 -32.32
CA GLU A 24 71.17 -3.57 -31.62
C GLU A 24 70.38 -2.89 -30.51
N THR A 25 70.93 -1.95 -29.76
CA THR A 25 70.24 -1.16 -28.74
C THR A 25 69.08 -0.35 -29.37
N VAL A 26 69.37 0.31 -30.48
CA VAL A 26 68.27 1.09 -31.21
C VAL A 26 67.20 0.15 -31.68
N LYS A 27 67.54 -1.01 -32.22
CA LYS A 27 66.52 -2.01 -32.65
C LYS A 27 65.63 -2.51 -31.48
N GLN A 28 66.29 -2.78 -30.33
CA GLN A 28 65.62 -3.18 -29.10
C GLN A 28 64.67 -2.05 -28.61
N MET A 29 65.20 -0.81 -28.56
CA MET A 29 64.36 0.35 -28.19
C MET A 29 63.19 0.54 -29.15
N GLN A 30 63.35 0.30 -30.43
CA GLN A 30 62.25 0.36 -31.40
C GLN A 30 61.19 -0.70 -31.10
N SER A 31 61.60 -1.92 -30.80
CA SER A 31 60.70 -3.01 -30.40
C SER A 31 59.94 -2.69 -29.10
N ASP A 32 60.60 -2.11 -28.12
CA ASP A 32 60.01 -1.70 -26.86
C ASP A 32 58.99 -0.57 -27.07
N ILE A 33 59.30 0.40 -27.92
CA ILE A 33 58.37 1.50 -28.32
C ILE A 33 57.13 0.91 -28.99
N ASP A 34 57.27 -0.03 -29.91
CA ASP A 34 56.15 -0.67 -30.60
C ASP A 34 55.25 -1.47 -29.62
N THR A 35 55.86 -2.15 -28.63
CA THR A 35 55.18 -2.85 -27.55
C THR A 35 54.40 -1.88 -26.66
N VAL A 36 55.02 -0.78 -26.24
CA VAL A 36 54.35 0.26 -25.44
C VAL A 36 53.18 0.90 -26.22
N ARG A 37 53.40 1.17 -27.50
CA ARG A 37 52.35 1.75 -28.37
C ARG A 37 51.16 0.81 -28.51
N SER A 38 51.41 -0.49 -28.69
CA SER A 38 50.33 -1.49 -28.76
C SER A 38 49.57 -1.59 -27.44
N GLY A 39 50.29 -1.58 -26.30
CA GLY A 39 49.69 -1.54 -24.95
C GLY A 39 48.82 -0.28 -24.72
N GLN A 40 49.29 0.89 -25.19
CA GLN A 40 48.53 2.13 -25.10
C GLN A 40 47.23 2.06 -25.92
N LEU A 41 47.24 1.48 -27.12
CA LEU A 41 46.03 1.30 -27.93
C LEU A 41 45.06 0.33 -27.25
N GLN A 42 45.53 -0.73 -26.66
CA GLN A 42 44.70 -1.66 -25.92
C GLN A 42 44.04 -0.99 -24.71
N LEU A 43 44.78 -0.23 -23.91
CA LEU A 43 44.23 0.54 -22.78
C LEU A 43 43.20 1.58 -23.23
N ALA A 44 43.46 2.28 -24.34
CA ALA A 44 42.51 3.24 -24.88
C ALA A 44 41.18 2.58 -25.28
N ASN A 45 41.24 1.39 -25.90
CA ASN A 45 40.05 0.61 -26.23
C ASN A 45 39.29 0.14 -24.97
N GLU A 46 40.02 -0.32 -23.97
CA GLU A 46 39.44 -0.76 -22.69
C GLU A 46 38.76 0.40 -21.94
N ILE A 47 39.40 1.57 -21.87
CA ILE A 47 38.81 2.79 -21.32
C ILE A 47 37.55 3.15 -22.05
N THR A 48 37.51 3.05 -23.38
CA THR A 48 36.32 3.34 -24.19
C THR A 48 35.18 2.35 -23.87
N SER A 49 35.51 1.07 -23.79
CA SER A 49 34.54 0.02 -23.40
C SER A 49 33.99 0.24 -21.99
N LEU A 50 34.85 0.53 -21.02
CA LEU A 50 34.44 0.81 -19.63
C LEU A 50 33.55 2.06 -19.54
N ARG A 51 33.83 3.09 -20.31
CA ARG A 51 32.97 4.29 -20.39
C ARG A 51 31.58 3.96 -20.92
N GLU A 52 31.51 3.13 -21.95
CA GLU A 52 30.20 2.70 -22.49
C GLU A 52 29.43 1.83 -21.50
N GLN A 53 30.08 0.89 -20.83
CA GLN A 53 29.45 0.11 -19.77
C GLN A 53 28.95 1.00 -18.62
N ASN A 54 29.72 2.01 -18.21
CA ASN A 54 29.29 2.97 -17.19
C ASN A 54 28.04 3.77 -17.63
N ARG A 55 27.97 4.20 -18.88
CA ARG A 55 26.76 4.88 -19.39
C ARG A 55 25.55 3.96 -19.35
N GLN A 56 25.71 2.71 -19.77
CA GLN A 56 24.62 1.73 -19.72
C GLN A 56 24.17 1.43 -18.29
N LEU A 57 25.11 1.30 -17.37
CA LEU A 57 24.79 1.09 -15.95
C LEU A 57 24.06 2.31 -15.36
N THR A 58 24.52 3.51 -15.67
CA THR A 58 23.85 4.75 -15.23
C THR A 58 22.41 4.81 -15.76
N GLY A 59 22.20 4.52 -17.04
CA GLY A 59 20.85 4.47 -17.61
C GLY A 59 19.95 3.43 -16.96
N ARG A 60 20.50 2.23 -16.64
CA ARG A 60 19.74 1.20 -15.90
C ARG A 60 19.38 1.63 -14.48
N VAL A 61 20.31 2.30 -13.80
CA VAL A 61 20.05 2.83 -12.45
C VAL A 61 18.94 3.88 -12.48
N GLU A 62 18.96 4.80 -13.45
CA GLU A 62 17.90 5.80 -13.63
C GLU A 62 16.55 5.13 -13.92
N GLU A 63 16.51 4.16 -14.82
CA GLU A 63 15.30 3.41 -15.14
C GLU A 63 14.74 2.67 -13.91
N LEU A 64 15.60 1.92 -13.19
CA LEU A 64 15.20 1.21 -11.97
C LEU A 64 14.72 2.16 -10.87
N THR A 65 15.35 3.33 -10.75
CA THR A 65 14.92 4.37 -9.79
C THR A 65 13.53 4.88 -10.13
N ASN A 66 13.25 5.11 -11.42
CA ASN A 66 11.93 5.52 -11.88
C ASN A 66 10.87 4.42 -11.67
N GLN A 67 11.20 3.17 -11.99
CA GLN A 67 10.32 2.03 -11.76
C GLN A 67 10.00 1.87 -10.26
N LEU A 68 11.00 1.99 -9.39
CA LEU A 68 10.82 1.94 -7.94
C LEU A 68 9.92 3.08 -7.44
N ALA A 69 10.07 4.29 -7.97
CA ALA A 69 9.23 5.43 -7.61
C ALA A 69 7.76 5.22 -8.01
N VAL A 70 7.52 4.65 -9.20
CA VAL A 70 6.17 4.30 -9.67
C VAL A 70 5.57 3.20 -8.80
N GLU A 71 6.32 2.12 -8.54
CA GLU A 71 5.85 0.99 -7.74
C GLU A 71 5.54 1.39 -6.29
N LYS A 72 6.39 2.24 -5.69
CA LYS A 72 6.14 2.80 -4.36
C LYS A 72 4.85 3.64 -4.32
N ARG A 73 4.56 4.39 -5.38
CA ARG A 73 3.32 5.17 -5.49
C ARG A 73 2.10 4.26 -5.61
N ASN A 74 2.17 3.26 -6.48
CA ASN A 74 1.11 2.28 -6.68
C ASN A 74 0.81 1.51 -5.39
N SER A 75 1.85 1.06 -4.71
CA SER A 75 1.75 0.37 -3.43
C SER A 75 1.07 1.24 -2.37
N ARG A 76 1.46 2.52 -2.26
CA ARG A 76 0.82 3.46 -1.35
C ARG A 76 -0.68 3.63 -1.66
N THR A 77 -1.03 3.82 -2.93
CA THR A 77 -2.44 3.95 -3.35
C THR A 77 -3.24 2.69 -3.03
N LEU A 78 -2.62 1.51 -3.22
CA LEU A 78 -3.25 0.24 -2.86
C LEU A 78 -3.50 0.15 -1.34
N TYR A 79 -2.51 0.47 -0.50
CA TYR A 79 -2.67 0.49 0.96
C TYR A 79 -3.76 1.46 1.40
N GLU A 80 -3.78 2.69 0.89
CA GLU A 80 -4.82 3.67 1.18
C GLU A 80 -6.22 3.18 0.76
N SER A 81 -6.31 2.48 -0.37
CA SER A 81 -7.56 1.87 -0.83
C SER A 81 -8.02 0.72 0.07
N VAL A 82 -7.09 -0.14 0.51
CA VAL A 82 -7.36 -1.25 1.42
C VAL A 82 -7.78 -0.73 2.80
N ASP A 83 -7.06 0.24 3.35
CA ASP A 83 -7.41 0.87 4.64
C ASP A 83 -8.79 1.52 4.60
N LYS A 84 -9.10 2.24 3.53
CA LYS A 84 -10.43 2.83 3.34
C LYS A 84 -11.54 1.77 3.29
N ARG A 85 -11.27 0.62 2.66
CA ARG A 85 -12.24 -0.49 2.60
C ARG A 85 -12.36 -1.23 3.92
N LEU A 86 -11.25 -1.41 4.64
CA LEU A 86 -11.23 -2.02 5.97
C LEU A 86 -11.90 -1.13 7.01
N GLY A 87 -11.69 0.18 6.96
CA GLY A 87 -12.32 1.13 7.88
C GLY A 87 -13.85 1.09 7.85
N VAL A 88 -14.45 0.64 6.74
CA VAL A 88 -15.90 0.40 6.67
C VAL A 88 -16.36 -0.76 7.55
N PHE A 89 -15.46 -1.70 7.85
CA PHE A 89 -15.75 -2.88 8.67
C PHE A 89 -15.22 -2.76 10.12
N GLU A 90 -14.48 -1.69 10.42
CA GLU A 90 -13.98 -1.47 11.77
C GLU A 90 -15.11 -1.16 12.74
N PRO A 91 -15.13 -1.79 13.94
CA PRO A 91 -16.09 -1.48 14.97
C PRO A 91 -16.03 -0.01 15.37
N GLN A 92 -17.20 0.63 15.46
CA GLN A 92 -17.31 2.04 15.78
C GLN A 92 -17.78 2.25 17.22
N MET A 93 -17.23 3.28 17.89
CA MET A 93 -17.71 3.71 19.19
C MET A 93 -18.97 4.57 19.00
N VAL A 94 -20.06 4.17 19.62
CA VAL A 94 -21.34 4.90 19.61
C VAL A 94 -21.82 5.14 21.03
N VAL A 95 -22.64 6.15 21.25
CA VAL A 95 -23.25 6.43 22.55
C VAL A 95 -24.71 5.99 22.51
N ILE A 96 -25.06 5.01 23.33
CA ILE A 96 -26.43 4.49 23.47
C ILE A 96 -26.79 4.56 24.96
N ASP A 97 -27.91 5.16 25.30
CA ASP A 97 -28.36 5.40 26.68
C ASP A 97 -27.28 6.02 27.59
N GLY A 98 -26.45 6.92 27.02
CA GLY A 98 -25.37 7.60 27.75
C GLY A 98 -24.10 6.76 27.98
N GLN A 99 -24.04 5.56 27.44
CA GLN A 99 -22.87 4.67 27.50
C GLN A 99 -22.17 4.59 26.17
N SER A 100 -20.83 4.69 26.17
CA SER A 100 -20.01 4.45 24.97
C SER A 100 -19.86 2.96 24.78
N VAL A 101 -20.41 2.45 23.70
CA VAL A 101 -20.38 1.02 23.33
C VAL A 101 -19.78 0.85 21.94
N GLN A 102 -19.11 -0.27 21.73
CA GLN A 102 -18.55 -0.62 20.45
C GLN A 102 -19.55 -1.45 19.65
N VAL A 103 -19.84 -1.05 18.42
CA VAL A 103 -20.75 -1.75 17.50
C VAL A 103 -20.06 -2.02 16.18
N GLN A 104 -20.43 -3.11 15.52
CA GLN A 104 -19.93 -3.41 14.18
C GLN A 104 -20.49 -2.40 13.18
N ALA A 105 -19.71 -2.06 12.16
CA ALA A 105 -20.11 -1.05 11.19
C ALA A 105 -21.35 -1.48 10.38
N ASP A 106 -21.46 -2.77 10.02
CA ASP A 106 -22.65 -3.32 9.32
C ASP A 106 -23.90 -3.30 10.20
N GLU A 107 -23.76 -3.53 11.50
CA GLU A 107 -24.82 -3.40 12.49
C GLU A 107 -25.34 -1.98 12.60
N LYS A 108 -24.44 -1.00 12.76
CA LYS A 108 -24.78 0.40 12.79
C LYS A 108 -25.47 0.84 11.51
N ASN A 109 -24.91 0.50 10.34
CA ASN A 109 -25.46 0.87 9.05
C ASN A 109 -26.88 0.29 8.84
N ALA A 110 -27.10 -0.96 9.27
CA ALA A 110 -28.43 -1.57 9.17
C ALA A 110 -29.46 -0.89 10.09
N TYR A 111 -29.05 -0.51 11.31
CA TYR A 111 -29.89 0.23 12.23
C TYR A 111 -30.25 1.63 11.68
N GLU A 112 -29.25 2.38 11.22
CA GLU A 112 -29.44 3.71 10.62
C GLU A 112 -30.32 3.67 9.36
N ALA A 113 -30.16 2.65 8.51
CA ALA A 113 -31.02 2.45 7.34
C ALA A 113 -32.49 2.19 7.75
N ALA A 114 -32.71 1.40 8.80
CA ALA A 114 -34.05 1.17 9.32
C ALA A 114 -34.70 2.46 9.90
N VAL A 115 -33.92 3.26 10.61
CA VAL A 115 -34.34 4.58 11.12
C VAL A 115 -34.69 5.52 9.97
N GLN A 116 -33.92 5.53 8.90
CA GLN A 116 -34.18 6.35 7.73
C GLN A 116 -35.50 5.99 7.06
N LEU A 117 -35.82 4.69 6.93
CA LEU A 117 -37.11 4.24 6.41
C LEU A 117 -38.30 4.76 7.25
N LEU A 118 -38.14 4.77 8.56
CA LEU A 118 -39.12 5.31 9.47
C LEU A 118 -39.32 6.83 9.28
N GLN A 119 -38.21 7.57 9.17
CA GLN A 119 -38.24 9.02 8.93
C GLN A 119 -38.87 9.37 7.58
N ASP A 120 -38.63 8.53 6.56
CA ASP A 120 -39.21 8.68 5.23
C ASP A 120 -40.74 8.34 5.20
N GLY A 121 -41.33 7.90 6.32
CA GLY A 121 -42.72 7.47 6.40
C GLY A 121 -43.00 6.11 5.73
N LYS A 122 -41.97 5.33 5.42
CA LYS A 122 -42.08 3.99 4.81
C LYS A 122 -42.27 2.93 5.91
N PHE A 123 -43.40 3.00 6.60
CA PHE A 123 -43.65 2.25 7.84
C PHE A 123 -43.61 0.73 7.65
N LEU A 124 -44.10 0.19 6.55
CA LEU A 124 -44.04 -1.25 6.26
C LEU A 124 -42.62 -1.74 6.04
N ASP A 125 -41.78 -0.95 5.36
CA ASP A 125 -40.39 -1.29 5.12
C ASP A 125 -39.56 -1.13 6.40
N ALA A 126 -39.82 -0.10 7.20
CA ALA A 126 -39.21 0.11 8.49
C ALA A 126 -39.52 -1.05 9.48
N GLU A 127 -40.79 -1.47 9.54
CA GLU A 127 -41.24 -2.63 10.35
C GLU A 127 -40.38 -3.88 9.99
N LYS A 128 -40.24 -4.18 8.70
CA LYS A 128 -39.42 -5.29 8.21
C LYS A 128 -37.96 -5.14 8.61
N ALA A 129 -37.39 -3.97 8.34
CA ALA A 129 -35.97 -3.72 8.60
C ALA A 129 -35.61 -3.84 10.08
N PHE A 130 -36.43 -3.27 10.99
CA PHE A 130 -36.23 -3.39 12.43
C PHE A 130 -36.45 -4.83 12.96
N LYS A 131 -37.40 -5.55 12.39
CA LYS A 131 -37.59 -6.99 12.70
C LYS A 131 -36.35 -7.80 12.31
N GLU A 132 -35.86 -7.63 11.08
CA GLU A 132 -34.65 -8.30 10.59
C GLU A 132 -33.44 -7.93 11.43
N PHE A 133 -33.27 -6.65 11.77
CA PHE A 133 -32.23 -6.19 12.67
C PHE A 133 -32.28 -6.88 14.00
N SER A 134 -33.42 -6.87 14.69
CA SER A 134 -33.61 -7.47 16.02
C SER A 134 -33.36 -8.98 16.05
N THR A 135 -33.54 -9.65 14.90
CA THR A 135 -33.30 -11.10 14.75
C THR A 135 -31.83 -11.40 14.45
N ARG A 136 -31.20 -10.58 13.59
CA ARG A 136 -29.82 -10.80 13.14
C ARG A 136 -28.79 -10.41 14.22
N TRP A 137 -29.05 -9.33 14.93
CA TRP A 137 -28.19 -8.78 15.98
C TRP A 137 -28.86 -8.85 17.36
N ASP A 138 -29.09 -10.07 17.84
CA ASP A 138 -29.77 -10.36 19.10
C ASP A 138 -29.05 -9.84 20.34
N LYS A 139 -27.73 -9.59 20.24
CA LYS A 139 -26.88 -9.04 21.31
C LYS A 139 -26.50 -7.57 21.09
N SER A 140 -27.08 -6.93 20.09
CA SER A 140 -26.80 -5.54 19.77
C SER A 140 -27.17 -4.61 20.90
N PRO A 141 -26.34 -3.61 21.21
CA PRO A 141 -26.72 -2.49 22.07
C PRO A 141 -27.93 -1.70 21.53
N TYR A 142 -28.15 -1.69 20.21
CA TYR A 142 -29.30 -1.07 19.57
C TYR A 142 -30.60 -1.89 19.66
N ARG A 143 -30.52 -3.15 20.12
CA ARG A 143 -31.67 -4.05 20.08
C ARG A 143 -32.90 -3.55 20.84
N PRO A 144 -32.79 -2.96 22.05
CA PRO A 144 -33.95 -2.37 22.72
C PRO A 144 -34.63 -1.28 21.89
N ASP A 145 -33.85 -0.37 21.32
CA ASP A 145 -34.37 0.68 20.44
C ASP A 145 -34.97 0.11 19.14
N ALA A 146 -34.29 -0.91 18.55
CA ALA A 146 -34.81 -1.56 17.35
C ALA A 146 -36.14 -2.27 17.58
N ILE A 147 -36.37 -2.92 18.72
CA ILE A 147 -37.64 -3.52 19.09
C ILE A 147 -38.72 -2.44 19.30
N PHE A 148 -38.35 -1.34 19.95
CA PHE A 148 -39.25 -0.19 20.11
C PHE A 148 -39.71 0.37 18.77
N TRP A 149 -38.76 0.67 17.88
CA TRP A 149 -39.06 1.22 16.56
C TRP A 149 -39.79 0.23 15.65
N TRP A 150 -39.54 -1.08 15.81
CA TRP A 150 -40.34 -2.11 15.13
C TRP A 150 -41.82 -1.99 15.53
N GLY A 151 -42.13 -1.96 16.81
CA GLY A 151 -43.47 -1.82 17.29
C GLY A 151 -44.11 -0.48 16.89
N THR A 152 -43.32 0.62 16.88
CA THR A 152 -43.77 1.94 16.44
C THR A 152 -44.10 1.95 14.94
N SER A 153 -43.26 1.32 14.13
CA SER A 153 -43.47 1.18 12.68
C SER A 153 -44.71 0.33 12.39
N ALA A 154 -44.91 -0.76 13.12
CA ALA A 154 -46.09 -1.62 13.03
C ALA A 154 -47.37 -0.85 13.42
N PHE A 155 -47.33 -0.03 14.46
CA PHE A 155 -48.46 0.84 14.84
C PHE A 155 -48.80 1.83 13.73
N ALA A 156 -47.80 2.51 13.16
CA ALA A 156 -48.00 3.45 12.07
C ALA A 156 -48.49 2.79 10.76
N ALA A 157 -48.20 1.50 10.59
CA ALA A 157 -48.70 0.66 9.50
C ALA A 157 -50.05 -0.01 9.82
N GLU A 158 -50.69 0.36 10.92
CA GLU A 158 -51.99 -0.19 11.41
C GLU A 158 -51.93 -1.69 11.76
N HIS A 159 -50.72 -2.24 11.94
CA HIS A 159 -50.48 -3.62 12.40
C HIS A 159 -50.52 -3.70 13.94
N TYR A 160 -51.61 -3.33 14.56
CA TYR A 160 -51.76 -3.17 16.02
C TYR A 160 -51.39 -4.41 16.82
N LYS A 161 -51.73 -5.63 16.33
CA LYS A 161 -51.35 -6.89 17.00
C LYS A 161 -49.82 -7.07 17.06
N THR A 162 -49.12 -6.72 15.99
CA THR A 162 -47.66 -6.75 15.93
C THR A 162 -47.10 -5.68 16.87
N ALA A 163 -47.61 -4.47 16.86
CA ALA A 163 -47.20 -3.38 17.73
C ALA A 163 -47.30 -3.81 19.22
N ILE A 164 -48.45 -4.32 19.65
CA ILE A 164 -48.69 -4.78 21.03
C ILE A 164 -47.71 -5.91 21.40
N SER A 165 -47.57 -6.93 20.54
CA SER A 165 -46.70 -8.06 20.82
C SER A 165 -45.21 -7.66 20.94
N THR A 166 -44.77 -6.75 20.08
CA THR A 166 -43.37 -6.29 20.02
C THR A 166 -43.04 -5.38 21.22
N GLN A 167 -43.94 -4.46 21.59
CA GLN A 167 -43.72 -3.61 22.76
C GLN A 167 -43.76 -4.44 24.06
N ASN A 168 -44.61 -5.43 24.16
CA ASN A 168 -44.62 -6.37 25.28
C ASN A 168 -43.34 -7.21 25.32
N GLN A 169 -42.74 -7.51 24.17
CA GLN A 169 -41.42 -8.16 24.12
C GLN A 169 -40.35 -7.23 24.71
N LEU A 170 -40.30 -5.95 24.31
CA LEU A 170 -39.41 -4.95 24.86
C LEU A 170 -39.51 -4.89 26.39
N LEU A 171 -40.73 -4.76 26.89
CA LEU A 171 -40.98 -4.63 28.33
C LEU A 171 -40.54 -5.88 29.13
N ARG A 172 -40.61 -7.07 28.53
CA ARG A 172 -40.14 -8.32 29.17
C ARG A 172 -38.63 -8.46 29.11
N GLU A 173 -38.03 -8.20 27.96
CA GLU A 173 -36.58 -8.45 27.76
C GLU A 173 -35.74 -7.29 28.28
N TYR A 174 -36.24 -6.05 28.21
CA TYR A 174 -35.52 -4.83 28.57
C TYR A 174 -36.35 -3.89 29.46
N PRO A 175 -36.80 -4.34 30.67
CA PRO A 175 -37.66 -3.55 31.53
C PRO A 175 -37.05 -2.25 32.05
N LYS A 176 -35.73 -2.12 31.97
CA LYS A 176 -34.95 -0.93 32.39
C LYS A 176 -34.52 -0.05 31.21
N SER A 177 -34.96 -0.35 29.98
CA SER A 177 -34.67 0.48 28.82
C SER A 177 -35.28 1.86 28.97
N SER A 178 -34.62 2.88 28.47
CA SER A 178 -35.15 4.24 28.35
C SER A 178 -36.47 4.28 27.54
N ARG A 179 -36.72 3.28 26.67
CA ARG A 179 -37.92 3.12 25.86
C ARG A 179 -39.11 2.46 26.57
N ALA A 180 -38.91 1.91 27.77
CA ALA A 180 -40.00 1.17 28.44
C ALA A 180 -41.27 2.01 28.73
N PRO A 181 -41.18 3.28 29.17
CA PRO A 181 -42.36 4.11 29.34
C PRO A 181 -43.14 4.34 28.04
N ASP A 182 -42.43 4.66 26.96
CA ASP A 182 -43.02 4.91 25.65
C ASP A 182 -43.65 3.65 25.07
N ALA A 183 -43.04 2.48 25.31
CA ALA A 183 -43.59 1.19 24.92
C ALA A 183 -44.92 0.88 25.61
N MET A 184 -45.05 1.19 26.91
CA MET A 184 -46.31 1.05 27.64
C MET A 184 -47.41 1.93 27.06
N MET A 185 -47.07 3.18 26.71
CA MET A 185 -48.04 4.10 26.08
C MET A 185 -48.50 3.57 24.72
N LEU A 186 -47.58 3.04 23.93
CA LEU A 186 -47.88 2.49 22.61
C LEU A 186 -48.77 1.25 22.70
N VAL A 187 -48.55 0.38 23.68
CA VAL A 187 -49.48 -0.76 23.93
C VAL A 187 -50.88 -0.28 24.24
N ALA A 188 -51.01 0.70 25.14
CA ALA A 188 -52.32 1.28 25.48
C ALA A 188 -53.04 1.89 24.26
N SER A 189 -52.31 2.67 23.45
CA SER A 189 -52.84 3.29 22.23
C SER A 189 -53.22 2.27 21.15
N SER A 190 -52.54 1.10 21.12
CA SER A 190 -52.85 0.04 20.16
C SER A 190 -54.09 -0.81 20.55
N GLN A 191 -54.56 -0.68 21.79
CA GLN A 191 -55.73 -1.41 22.33
C GLN A 191 -57.01 -0.58 22.26
N ALA A 192 -56.88 0.73 22.06
CA ALA A 192 -58.00 1.66 21.96
C ALA A 192 -58.67 1.63 20.58
#